data_4d95f0442cbfbd499333e4d9f784306d
#
_entry.id   4d95f0442cbfbd499333e4d9f784306d
#
_cell.length_a   1.000
_cell.length_b   1.000
_cell.length_c   1.000
_cell.angle_alpha   90.00
_cell.angle_beta   90.00
_cell.angle_gamma   90.00
#
_symmetry.space_group_name_H-M   'P 1'
#
loop_
_entity.id
_entity.type
_entity.pdbx_description
1 polymer ?
#
loop_
_entity_poly.entity_id
_entity_poly.type
_entity_poly.pdbx_seq_one_letter_code
_entity_poly.pdbx_strand_id
1 'polypeptide(L)'
;MDFKSTLMLHLDSMRSKDLDNFLSTVNLNNVVLIMPNGTIIRDKEDFIELHKNWFIDNDWNLNYKILNINEGLEIAYALVDIDYYDCDIEGNIIKMNYYLNLIFCRKEGKWLLTHDQNTIYK
;
A
#
# COMPACT_ATOMS: atom_id res chain seq x y z
N MET A 1 9.27 -9.44 13.88
CA MET A 1 9.53 -8.17 13.18
C MET A 1 8.71 -7.08 13.84
N ASP A 2 9.33 -5.96 14.17
CA ASP A 2 8.61 -4.85 14.78
C ASP A 2 7.73 -4.13 13.74
N PHE A 3 6.89 -3.20 14.21
CA PHE A 3 5.97 -2.51 13.30
C PHE A 3 6.72 -1.71 12.23
N LYS A 4 7.74 -0.96 12.63
CA LYS A 4 8.48 -0.12 11.68
C LYS A 4 9.11 -0.96 10.58
N SER A 5 9.69 -2.10 10.93
CA SER A 5 10.29 -3.03 9.95
C SER A 5 9.25 -3.60 9.01
N THR A 6 8.06 -3.95 9.53
CA THR A 6 6.95 -4.41 8.69
C THR A 6 6.48 -3.32 7.74
N LEU A 7 6.32 -2.10 8.25
CA LEU A 7 5.91 -0.95 7.42
C LEU A 7 6.92 -0.70 6.30
N MET A 8 8.21 -0.72 6.61
CA MET A 8 9.26 -0.53 5.61
C MET A 8 9.24 -1.64 4.57
N LEU A 9 9.07 -2.89 5.00
CA LEU A 9 8.96 -4.02 4.07
C LEU A 9 7.75 -3.83 3.14
N HIS A 10 6.60 -3.42 3.69
CA HIS A 10 5.40 -3.17 2.91
C HIS A 10 5.64 -2.09 1.84
N LEU A 11 6.16 -0.95 2.25
CA LEU A 11 6.38 0.18 1.35
C LEU A 11 7.49 -0.10 0.32
N ASP A 12 8.57 -0.72 0.74
CA ASP A 12 9.68 -1.03 -0.16
C ASP A 12 9.30 -2.11 -1.17
N SER A 13 8.52 -3.12 -0.76
CA SER A 13 8.05 -4.15 -1.68
C SER A 13 7.03 -3.59 -2.69
N MET A 14 6.21 -2.62 -2.28
CA MET A 14 5.33 -1.91 -3.20
C MET A 14 6.15 -1.13 -4.23
N ARG A 15 7.13 -0.37 -3.78
CA ARG A 15 7.99 0.44 -4.66
C ARG A 15 8.80 -0.43 -5.63
N SER A 16 9.29 -1.56 -5.17
CA SER A 16 10.09 -2.49 -5.99
C SER A 16 9.24 -3.48 -6.78
N LYS A 17 7.91 -3.45 -6.61
CA LYS A 17 6.98 -4.35 -7.30
C LYS A 17 7.22 -5.82 -6.96
N ASP A 18 7.54 -6.08 -5.70
CA ASP A 18 7.78 -7.42 -5.15
C ASP A 18 6.49 -7.95 -4.53
N LEU A 19 5.72 -8.68 -5.31
CA LEU A 19 4.37 -9.11 -4.92
C LEU A 19 4.39 -10.02 -3.70
N ASP A 20 5.29 -11.00 -3.66
CA ASP A 20 5.32 -11.96 -2.56
C ASP A 20 5.61 -11.29 -1.22
N ASN A 21 6.61 -10.43 -1.18
CA ASN A 21 6.94 -9.69 0.04
C ASN A 21 5.84 -8.68 0.40
N PHE A 22 5.24 -8.03 -0.59
CA PHE A 22 4.12 -7.12 -0.35
C PHE A 22 2.95 -7.86 0.30
N LEU A 23 2.54 -8.99 -0.27
CA LEU A 23 1.41 -9.76 0.25
C LEU A 23 1.70 -10.36 1.64
N SER A 24 2.96 -10.63 1.95
CA SER A 24 3.34 -11.17 3.26
C SER A 24 3.05 -10.20 4.42
N THR A 25 2.88 -8.92 4.12
CA THR A 25 2.57 -7.88 5.12
C THR A 25 1.08 -7.55 5.22
N VAL A 26 0.23 -8.29 4.52
CA VAL A 26 -1.21 -7.99 4.43
C VAL A 26 -2.03 -9.09 5.05
N ASN A 27 -3.05 -8.73 5.82
CA ASN A 27 -4.04 -9.67 6.33
C ASN A 27 -5.06 -9.94 5.21
N LEU A 28 -4.74 -10.90 4.34
CA LEU A 28 -5.52 -11.15 3.12
C LEU A 28 -6.96 -11.61 3.41
N ASN A 29 -7.20 -12.17 4.61
CA ASN A 29 -8.54 -12.61 4.99
C ASN A 29 -9.41 -11.48 5.57
N ASN A 30 -8.80 -10.32 5.84
CA ASN A 30 -9.52 -9.20 6.44
C ASN A 30 -8.83 -7.87 6.11
N VAL A 31 -8.72 -7.56 4.83
CA VAL A 31 -8.15 -6.30 4.38
C VAL A 31 -9.19 -5.49 3.62
N VAL A 32 -9.17 -4.18 3.84
CA VAL A 32 -9.98 -3.21 3.08
C VAL A 32 -9.04 -2.24 2.40
N LEU A 33 -9.20 -2.09 1.09
CA LEU A 33 -8.49 -1.09 0.30
C LEU A 33 -9.51 -0.13 -0.28
N ILE A 34 -9.31 1.15 -0.03
CA ILE A 34 -10.05 2.22 -0.70
C ILE A 34 -9.10 2.89 -1.68
N MET A 35 -9.41 2.76 -2.96
CA MET A 35 -8.59 3.31 -4.04
C MET A 35 -8.79 4.82 -4.18
N PRO A 36 -7.87 5.52 -4.86
CA PRO A 36 -7.99 6.97 -5.01
C PRO A 36 -9.31 7.44 -5.64
N ASN A 37 -9.92 6.60 -6.49
CA ASN A 37 -11.20 6.91 -7.13
C ASN A 37 -12.43 6.53 -6.28
N GLY A 38 -12.21 6.05 -5.05
CA GLY A 38 -13.28 5.64 -4.15
C GLY A 38 -13.72 4.18 -4.28
N THR A 39 -13.14 3.42 -5.20
CA THR A 39 -13.45 1.99 -5.33
C THR A 39 -12.99 1.24 -4.09
N ILE A 40 -13.86 0.39 -3.55
CA ILE A 40 -13.55 -0.42 -2.37
C ILE A 40 -13.23 -1.84 -2.79
N ILE A 41 -12.09 -2.36 -2.33
CA ILE A 41 -11.66 -3.74 -2.53
C ILE A 41 -11.62 -4.41 -1.15
N ARG A 42 -12.40 -5.49 -0.97
CA ARG A 42 -12.48 -6.22 0.30
C ARG A 42 -12.29 -7.71 0.14
N ASP A 43 -12.27 -8.20 -1.09
CA ASP A 43 -12.12 -9.61 -1.37
C ASP A 43 -10.65 -9.96 -1.58
N LYS A 44 -10.21 -11.07 -1.01
CA LYS A 44 -8.82 -11.53 -1.09
C LYS A 44 -8.34 -11.69 -2.52
N GLU A 45 -9.13 -12.34 -3.36
CA GLU A 45 -8.79 -12.59 -4.75
C GLU A 45 -8.69 -11.29 -5.54
N ASP A 46 -9.60 -10.35 -5.30
CA ASP A 46 -9.59 -9.05 -5.96
C ASP A 46 -8.37 -8.23 -5.53
N PHE A 47 -8.03 -8.30 -4.26
CA PHE A 47 -6.85 -7.59 -3.72
C PHE A 47 -5.57 -8.11 -4.37
N ILE A 48 -5.41 -9.44 -4.45
CA ILE A 48 -4.24 -10.07 -5.06
C ILE A 48 -4.17 -9.74 -6.55
N GLU A 49 -5.28 -9.87 -7.26
CA GLU A 49 -5.33 -9.65 -8.71
C GLU A 49 -5.01 -8.19 -9.05
N LEU A 50 -5.55 -7.24 -8.30
CA LEU A 50 -5.27 -5.83 -8.50
C LEU A 50 -3.76 -5.55 -8.41
N HIS A 51 -3.12 -6.03 -7.34
CA HIS A 51 -1.70 -5.76 -7.11
C HIS A 51 -0.81 -6.55 -8.06
N LYS A 52 -1.19 -7.76 -8.40
CA LYS A 52 -0.47 -8.56 -9.40
C LYS A 52 -0.41 -7.83 -10.74
N ASN A 53 -1.55 -7.34 -11.21
CA ASN A 53 -1.63 -6.62 -12.48
C ASN A 53 -0.89 -5.29 -12.43
N TRP A 54 -0.96 -4.60 -11.29
CA TRP A 54 -0.26 -3.33 -11.12
C TRP A 54 1.25 -3.51 -11.09
N PHE A 55 1.74 -4.54 -10.40
CA PHE A 55 3.17 -4.76 -10.23
C PHE A 55 3.88 -5.25 -11.51
N ILE A 56 3.18 -5.90 -12.43
CA ILE A 56 3.79 -6.31 -13.72
C ILE A 56 3.90 -5.14 -14.71
N ASP A 57 3.22 -4.03 -14.45
CA ASP A 57 3.31 -2.82 -15.27
C ASP A 57 4.63 -2.11 -14.98
N ASN A 58 5.47 -1.94 -16.00
CA ASN A 58 6.79 -1.32 -15.87
C ASN A 58 6.76 0.20 -16.05
N ASP A 59 5.61 0.77 -16.38
CA ASP A 59 5.53 2.19 -16.75
C ASP A 59 5.49 3.11 -15.55
N TRP A 60 4.99 2.64 -14.41
CA TRP A 60 4.89 3.49 -13.23
C TRP A 60 6.06 3.30 -12.27
N ASN A 61 6.32 4.34 -11.50
CA ASN A 61 7.19 4.27 -10.32
C ASN A 61 6.66 5.23 -9.26
N LEU A 62 7.10 5.03 -8.04
CA LEU A 62 6.72 5.91 -6.94
C LEU A 62 7.86 6.08 -5.96
N ASN A 63 7.78 7.19 -5.22
CA ASN A 63 8.58 7.41 -4.02
C ASN A 63 7.63 7.65 -2.86
N TYR A 64 8.08 7.39 -1.66
CA TYR A 64 7.26 7.58 -0.47
C TYR A 64 8.01 8.36 0.60
N LYS A 65 7.23 9.03 1.45
CA LYS A 65 7.74 9.69 2.64
C LYS A 65 6.77 9.38 3.78
N ILE A 66 7.30 8.79 4.85
CA ILE A 66 6.49 8.51 6.04
C ILE A 66 6.32 9.81 6.81
N LEU A 67 5.07 10.25 6.99
CA LEU A 67 4.75 11.49 7.69
C LEU A 67 4.49 11.27 9.16
N ASN A 68 3.89 10.14 9.53
CA ASN A 68 3.51 9.87 10.91
C ASN A 68 3.40 8.36 11.14
N ILE A 69 3.85 7.92 12.31
CA ILE A 69 3.71 6.55 12.78
C ILE A 69 3.18 6.61 14.21
N ASN A 70 2.17 5.78 14.50
CA ASN A 70 1.65 5.63 15.86
C ASN A 70 1.44 4.15 16.13
N GLU A 71 2.18 3.63 17.09
CA GLU A 71 2.16 2.19 17.39
C GLU A 71 1.53 1.95 18.76
N GLY A 72 0.44 1.16 18.76
CA GLY A 72 -0.14 0.61 19.99
C GLY A 72 0.30 -0.84 20.19
N LEU A 73 -0.32 -1.52 21.15
CA LEU A 73 0.02 -2.92 21.43
C LEU A 73 -0.47 -3.86 20.33
N GLU A 74 -1.66 -3.61 19.80
CA GLU A 74 -2.29 -4.50 18.83
C GLU A 74 -2.69 -3.81 17.53
N ILE A 75 -2.71 -2.48 17.52
CA ILE A 75 -3.05 -1.68 16.35
C ILE A 75 -1.99 -0.60 16.19
N ALA A 76 -1.55 -0.41 14.98
CA ALA A 76 -0.63 0.65 14.60
C ALA A 76 -1.09 1.29 13.30
N TYR A 77 -0.79 2.56 13.11
CA TYR A 77 -1.09 3.21 11.84
C TYR A 77 0.08 4.07 11.36
N ALA A 78 0.08 4.30 10.07
CA ALA A 78 1.03 5.19 9.44
C ALA A 78 0.33 6.06 8.41
N LEU A 79 0.76 7.31 8.34
CA LEU A 79 0.38 8.22 7.26
C LEU A 79 1.59 8.40 6.36
N VAL A 80 1.41 8.14 5.07
CA VAL A 80 2.49 8.14 4.09
C VAL A 80 2.11 9.04 2.93
N ASP A 81 3.07 9.84 2.47
CA ASP A 81 2.93 10.67 1.28
C ASP A 81 3.54 9.94 0.10
N ILE A 82 2.80 9.84 -0.99
CA ILE A 82 3.23 9.14 -2.20
C ILE A 82 3.38 10.13 -3.35
N ASP A 83 4.54 10.10 -4.00
CA ASP A 83 4.78 10.70 -5.31
C ASP A 83 4.70 9.59 -6.34
N TYR A 84 3.70 9.63 -7.21
CA TYR A 84 3.43 8.60 -8.19
C TYR A 84 3.60 9.13 -9.61
N TYR A 85 4.30 8.38 -10.44
CA TYR A 85 4.55 8.71 -11.84
C TYR A 85 4.16 7.53 -12.71
N ASP A 86 3.50 7.82 -13.83
CA ASP A 86 3.08 6.82 -14.79
C ASP A 86 3.18 7.39 -16.21
N CYS A 87 3.00 6.54 -17.21
CA CYS A 87 2.88 6.94 -18.60
C CYS A 87 1.57 6.41 -19.15
N ASP A 88 0.87 7.24 -19.92
CA ASP A 88 -0.29 6.75 -20.64
C ASP A 88 0.14 6.07 -21.96
N ILE A 89 -0.84 5.55 -22.70
CA ILE A 89 -0.59 4.82 -23.94
C ILE A 89 0.05 5.69 -25.02
N GLU A 90 -0.08 7.01 -24.92
CA GLU A 90 0.49 7.97 -25.85
C GLU A 90 1.87 8.46 -25.42
N GLY A 91 2.39 7.97 -24.28
CA GLY A 91 3.68 8.36 -23.75
C GLY A 91 3.65 9.63 -22.91
N ASN A 92 2.48 10.17 -22.61
CA ASN A 92 2.36 11.32 -21.73
C ASN A 92 2.62 10.95 -20.28
N ILE A 93 3.37 11.78 -19.57
CA ILE A 93 3.66 11.55 -18.16
C ILE A 93 2.44 11.93 -17.32
N ILE A 94 2.01 11.00 -16.47
CA ILE A 94 0.95 11.20 -15.47
C ILE A 94 1.62 11.29 -14.11
N LYS A 95 1.34 12.37 -13.38
CA LYS A 95 1.88 12.58 -12.04
C LYS A 95 0.72 12.69 -11.06
N MET A 96 0.83 11.99 -9.93
CA MET A 96 -0.22 11.99 -8.91
C MET A 96 0.43 12.01 -7.53
N ASN A 97 -0.10 12.87 -6.65
CA ASN A 97 0.31 12.88 -5.24
C ASN A 97 -0.88 12.47 -4.39
N TYR A 98 -0.66 11.51 -3.51
CA TYR A 98 -1.74 11.05 -2.62
C TYR A 98 -1.18 10.58 -1.29
N TYR A 99 -2.07 10.60 -0.29
CA TYR A 99 -1.77 10.03 1.01
C TYR A 99 -2.24 8.58 1.08
N LEU A 100 -1.41 7.75 1.72
CA LEU A 100 -1.83 6.44 2.19
C LEU A 100 -2.06 6.53 3.68
N ASN A 101 -3.24 6.12 4.10
CA ASN A 101 -3.54 5.91 5.51
C ASN A 101 -3.59 4.39 5.73
N LEU A 102 -2.59 3.86 6.43
CA LEU A 102 -2.39 2.43 6.60
C LEU A 102 -2.61 2.05 8.05
N ILE A 103 -3.50 1.08 8.29
CA ILE A 103 -3.74 0.52 9.63
C ILE A 103 -3.33 -0.94 9.62
N PHE A 104 -2.47 -1.29 10.59
CA PHE A 104 -1.98 -2.65 10.78
C PHE A 104 -2.51 -3.19 12.10
N CYS A 105 -2.83 -4.48 12.12
CA CYS A 105 -3.19 -5.19 13.35
C CYS A 105 -2.12 -6.22 13.66
N ARG A 106 -1.82 -6.39 14.95
CA ARG A 106 -0.90 -7.42 15.40
C ARG A 106 -1.67 -8.70 15.65
N LYS A 107 -1.30 -9.75 14.93
CA LYS A 107 -1.96 -11.04 15.03
C LYS A 107 -0.90 -12.12 15.11
N GLU A 108 -0.94 -12.91 16.19
CA GLU A 108 0.02 -14.00 16.41
C GLU A 108 1.47 -13.53 16.33
N GLY A 109 1.74 -12.34 16.88
CA GLY A 109 3.07 -11.74 16.87
C GLY A 109 3.48 -11.06 15.58
N LYS A 110 2.60 -11.03 14.57
CA LYS A 110 2.87 -10.40 13.28
C LYS A 110 2.01 -9.18 13.07
N TRP A 111 2.62 -8.12 12.55
CA TRP A 111 1.90 -6.94 12.09
C TRP A 111 1.42 -7.19 10.67
N LEU A 112 0.11 -7.05 10.42
CA LEU A 112 -0.49 -7.26 9.11
C LEU A 112 -1.42 -6.10 8.76
N LEU A 113 -1.29 -5.61 7.53
CA LEU A 113 -2.14 -4.54 7.02
C LEU A 113 -3.59 -5.00 6.97
N THR A 114 -4.48 -4.22 7.57
CA THR A 114 -5.91 -4.49 7.56
C THR A 114 -6.73 -3.38 6.90
N HIS A 115 -6.17 -2.18 6.75
CA HIS A 115 -6.87 -1.05 6.13
C HIS A 115 -5.90 -0.17 5.37
N ASP A 116 -6.24 0.15 4.13
CA ASP A 116 -5.43 0.97 3.24
C ASP A 116 -6.36 1.95 2.53
N GLN A 117 -6.26 3.23 2.86
CA GLN A 117 -7.07 4.27 2.23
C GLN A 117 -6.17 5.25 1.50
N ASN A 118 -6.52 5.52 0.25
CA ASN A 118 -5.80 6.42 -0.64
C ASN A 118 -6.60 7.69 -0.83
N THR A 119 -5.96 8.84 -0.66
CA THR A 119 -6.60 10.16 -0.84
C THR A 119 -5.71 11.04 -1.70
N ILE A 120 -6.14 11.32 -2.92
CA ILE A 120 -5.42 12.22 -3.83
C ILE A 120 -5.54 13.64 -3.30
N TYR A 121 -4.43 14.37 -3.24
CA TYR A 121 -4.45 15.78 -2.88
C TYR A 121 -3.85 16.67 -3.97
N LYS A 122 -3.20 16.08 -4.97
CA LYS A 122 -2.62 16.89 -6.05
C LYS A 122 -2.46 16.14 -7.39
#